data_e1f2d3a06389d770727d2f6897bc0761
#
_entry.id   e1f2d3a06389d770727d2f6897bc0761
#
_cell.length_a   1.000
_cell.length_b   1.000
_cell.length_c   1.000
_cell.angle_alpha   90.00
_cell.angle_beta   90.00
_cell.angle_gamma   90.00
#
_symmetry.space_group_name_H-M   'P 1'
#
loop_
_entity.id
_entity.type
_entity.pdbx_description
1 polymer ?
#
loop_
_entity_poly.entity_id
_entity_poly.type
_entity_poly.pdbx_seq_one_letter_code
_entity_poly.pdbx_strand_id
1 'polypeptide(L)'
;AIGQIRATLNRSRLGLVEAARQSELDEDANLLIVVDQFEELFRFHQTHKGTSNEQAGFFVNLLLEAAQQSEKRIYVVITMRSDFVGDCAQFRGLAEAVNEGEYLIPRLNRKQRKAAIQGPVKVGGAQLTDQLLHRLLNDIGDDPDQLPVLQHALMRTWSYWSKNEDNTEPLGVLHYEAIGGMERALSQHADEVLADAHSEEEKRDTRRVFQAITEKGGDNRGIRRPTRLGELCQITGADHETVIRIIDRFRVPGCTFLMPPNEVALTNDTVIDISHESLMRVWVSLKRWV
;
A
#
# COMPACT_ATOMS: atom_id res chain seq x y z
N ALA A 1 2.92 -14.57 26.17
CA ALA A 1 2.75 -15.17 24.83
C ALA A 1 3.64 -14.48 23.77
N ILE A 2 3.46 -13.21 23.40
CA ILE A 2 4.17 -12.54 22.28
C ILE A 2 5.71 -12.52 22.48
N GLY A 3 6.19 -12.18 23.66
CA GLY A 3 7.64 -12.16 23.97
C GLY A 3 8.31 -13.54 23.83
N GLN A 4 7.59 -14.60 24.17
CA GLN A 4 8.06 -15.97 24.05
C GLN A 4 8.15 -16.40 22.57
N ILE A 5 7.13 -16.10 21.78
CA ILE A 5 7.13 -16.36 20.33
C ILE A 5 8.30 -15.62 19.67
N ARG A 6 8.49 -14.34 19.98
CA ARG A 6 9.60 -13.55 19.48
C ARG A 6 10.96 -14.14 19.84
N ALA A 7 11.13 -14.60 21.07
CA ALA A 7 12.36 -15.26 21.51
C ALA A 7 12.60 -16.57 20.76
N THR A 8 11.56 -17.38 20.52
CA THR A 8 11.65 -18.63 19.76
C THR A 8 12.03 -18.33 18.30
N LEU A 9 11.38 -17.37 17.65
CA LEU A 9 11.68 -16.97 16.27
C LEU A 9 13.14 -16.53 16.09
N ASN A 10 13.69 -15.79 17.06
CA ASN A 10 15.06 -15.27 16.99
C ASN A 10 16.15 -16.29 17.38
N ARG A 11 15.80 -17.50 17.78
CA ARG A 11 16.76 -18.48 18.29
C ARG A 11 17.57 -19.15 17.18
N SER A 12 16.90 -19.52 16.06
CA SER A 12 17.55 -20.25 14.97
C SER A 12 16.71 -20.11 13.68
N ARG A 13 17.23 -20.59 12.54
CA ARG A 13 16.47 -20.69 11.29
C ARG A 13 15.22 -21.56 11.40
N LEU A 14 15.19 -22.50 12.36
CA LEU A 14 14.05 -23.35 12.65
C LEU A 14 13.05 -22.68 13.62
N GLY A 15 13.30 -21.43 14.03
CA GLY A 15 12.48 -20.73 15.02
C GLY A 15 11.00 -20.68 14.67
N LEU A 16 10.66 -20.56 13.37
CA LEU A 16 9.28 -20.59 12.89
C LEU A 16 8.65 -21.98 13.02
N VAL A 17 9.41 -23.03 12.69
CA VAL A 17 9.00 -24.43 12.87
C VAL A 17 8.82 -24.76 14.35
N GLU A 18 9.74 -24.31 15.19
CA GLU A 18 9.66 -24.49 16.66
C GLU A 18 8.44 -23.75 17.24
N ALA A 19 8.19 -22.53 16.79
CA ALA A 19 7.01 -21.77 17.21
C ALA A 19 5.71 -22.46 16.80
N ALA A 20 5.65 -23.00 15.57
CA ALA A 20 4.52 -23.78 15.10
C ALA A 20 4.32 -25.10 15.88
N ARG A 21 5.40 -25.76 16.29
CA ARG A 21 5.34 -26.97 17.15
C ARG A 21 4.90 -26.67 18.58
N GLN A 22 5.27 -25.49 19.10
CA GLN A 22 4.88 -25.05 20.46
C GLN A 22 3.46 -24.46 20.50
N SER A 23 2.86 -24.19 19.35
CA SER A 23 1.47 -23.73 19.28
C SER A 23 0.51 -24.89 19.56
N GLU A 24 -0.62 -24.59 20.21
CA GLU A 24 -1.70 -25.54 20.48
C GLU A 24 -2.58 -25.81 19.24
N LEU A 25 -1.97 -25.81 18.04
CA LEU A 25 -2.66 -26.16 16.81
C LEU A 25 -2.94 -27.67 16.79
N ASP A 26 -4.13 -28.03 16.33
CA ASP A 26 -4.52 -29.43 16.12
C ASP A 26 -3.49 -30.16 15.25
N GLU A 27 -3.28 -31.45 15.50
CA GLU A 27 -2.28 -32.25 14.76
C GLU A 27 -2.53 -32.25 13.25
N ASP A 28 -3.79 -32.16 12.82
CA ASP A 28 -4.20 -32.11 11.41
C ASP A 28 -4.26 -30.68 10.84
N ALA A 29 -4.00 -29.65 11.64
CA ALA A 29 -4.05 -28.26 11.18
C ALA A 29 -2.88 -27.93 10.25
N ASN A 30 -3.20 -27.24 9.14
CA ASN A 30 -2.21 -26.63 8.25
C ASN A 30 -1.95 -25.20 8.69
N LEU A 31 -0.70 -24.78 8.76
CA LEU A 31 -0.30 -23.38 9.00
C LEU A 31 -0.01 -22.71 7.68
N LEU A 32 -0.78 -21.67 7.33
CA LEU A 32 -0.52 -20.82 6.19
C LEU A 32 0.10 -19.50 6.66
N ILE A 33 1.27 -19.19 6.16
CA ILE A 33 1.97 -17.93 6.40
C ILE A 33 1.91 -17.13 5.11
N VAL A 34 1.29 -15.96 5.16
CA VAL A 34 1.22 -15.03 4.02
C VAL A 34 2.11 -13.83 4.31
N VAL A 35 3.07 -13.59 3.43
CA VAL A 35 3.93 -12.40 3.46
C VAL A 35 3.56 -11.55 2.25
N ASP A 36 2.75 -10.54 2.52
CA ASP A 36 2.31 -9.59 1.49
C ASP A 36 3.35 -8.49 1.26
N GLN A 37 3.46 -8.00 0.03
CA GLN A 37 4.42 -6.96 -0.37
C GLN A 37 5.88 -7.32 -0.02
N PHE A 38 6.29 -8.55 -0.37
CA PHE A 38 7.62 -9.07 -0.02
C PHE A 38 8.77 -8.18 -0.57
N GLU A 39 8.52 -7.39 -1.61
CA GLU A 39 9.47 -6.41 -2.16
C GLU A 39 9.92 -5.36 -1.14
N GLU A 40 9.16 -5.11 -0.08
CA GLU A 40 9.56 -4.19 0.98
C GLU A 40 10.84 -4.67 1.70
N LEU A 41 11.08 -5.98 1.71
CA LEU A 41 12.31 -6.56 2.27
C LEU A 41 13.55 -6.09 1.51
N PHE A 42 13.48 -6.01 0.18
CA PHE A 42 14.59 -5.55 -0.67
C PHE A 42 14.84 -4.05 -0.51
N ARG A 43 13.76 -3.26 -0.38
CA ARG A 43 13.85 -1.81 -0.13
C ARG A 43 14.48 -1.51 1.23
N PHE A 44 14.08 -2.24 2.26
CA PHE A 44 14.66 -2.13 3.59
C PHE A 44 16.15 -2.46 3.61
N HIS A 45 16.56 -3.45 2.83
CA HIS A 45 17.94 -3.86 2.66
C HIS A 45 18.81 -2.77 2.02
N GLN A 46 18.29 -2.01 1.07
CA GLN A 46 19.04 -0.94 0.38
C GLN A 46 19.22 0.31 1.25
N THR A 47 18.29 0.61 2.14
CA THR A 47 18.25 1.85 2.93
C THR A 47 19.13 1.79 4.20
N HIS A 48 19.36 0.61 4.76
CA HIS A 48 20.07 0.42 6.04
C HIS A 48 21.30 -0.49 5.86
N LYS A 49 22.44 0.08 5.53
CA LYS A 49 23.73 -0.66 5.42
C LYS A 49 24.17 -1.19 6.79
N GLY A 50 24.29 -2.50 6.93
CA GLY A 50 24.85 -3.17 8.12
C GLY A 50 23.92 -4.26 8.70
N THR A 51 23.42 -4.05 9.91
CA THR A 51 22.60 -5.04 10.66
C THR A 51 21.29 -5.45 9.99
N SER A 52 20.77 -4.65 9.09
CA SER A 52 19.54 -4.93 8.35
C SER A 52 19.67 -6.06 7.34
N ASN A 53 20.86 -6.23 6.74
CA ASN A 53 21.15 -7.33 5.82
C ASN A 53 21.05 -8.69 6.49
N GLU A 54 21.61 -8.78 7.71
CA GLU A 54 21.55 -10.02 8.48
C GLU A 54 20.12 -10.36 8.91
N GLN A 55 19.33 -9.35 9.27
CA GLN A 55 17.93 -9.53 9.66
C GLN A 55 17.06 -9.96 8.48
N ALA A 56 17.22 -9.35 7.31
CA ALA A 56 16.51 -9.72 6.09
C ALA A 56 16.85 -11.17 5.67
N GLY A 57 18.14 -11.52 5.64
CA GLY A 57 18.60 -12.87 5.36
C GLY A 57 18.10 -13.90 6.39
N PHE A 58 18.07 -13.51 7.67
CA PHE A 58 17.53 -14.36 8.72
C PHE A 58 16.03 -14.62 8.53
N PHE A 59 15.25 -13.58 8.23
CA PHE A 59 13.81 -13.71 7.94
C PHE A 59 13.54 -14.62 6.74
N VAL A 60 14.28 -14.44 5.64
CA VAL A 60 14.17 -15.32 4.47
C VAL A 60 14.47 -16.78 4.84
N ASN A 61 15.52 -17.02 5.61
CA ASN A 61 15.87 -18.37 6.04
C ASN A 61 14.78 -19.00 6.93
N LEU A 62 14.10 -18.23 7.79
CA LEU A 62 12.95 -18.74 8.57
C LEU A 62 11.83 -19.25 7.66
N LEU A 63 11.52 -18.51 6.58
CA LEU A 63 10.48 -18.89 5.63
C LEU A 63 10.88 -20.11 4.82
N LEU A 64 12.11 -20.16 4.32
CA LEU A 64 12.62 -21.29 3.52
C LEU A 64 12.66 -22.59 4.34
N GLU A 65 13.20 -22.54 5.54
CA GLU A 65 13.24 -23.72 6.44
C GLU A 65 11.83 -24.19 6.82
N ALA A 66 10.89 -23.26 7.03
CA ALA A 66 9.50 -23.60 7.31
C ALA A 66 8.82 -24.27 6.12
N ALA A 67 9.04 -23.78 4.90
CA ALA A 67 8.44 -24.33 3.69
C ALA A 67 8.96 -25.73 3.34
N GLN A 68 10.19 -26.07 3.78
CA GLN A 68 10.82 -27.39 3.53
C GLN A 68 10.41 -28.49 4.52
N GLN A 69 9.64 -28.15 5.58
CA GLN A 69 9.27 -29.13 6.60
C GLN A 69 8.20 -30.12 6.09
N SER A 70 8.50 -31.41 6.20
CA SER A 70 7.54 -32.47 5.88
C SER A 70 6.67 -32.90 7.08
N GLU A 71 7.15 -32.73 8.32
CA GLU A 71 6.45 -33.19 9.53
C GLU A 71 5.27 -32.31 9.94
N LYS A 72 5.40 -30.99 9.77
CA LYS A 72 4.30 -30.01 9.96
C LYS A 72 3.98 -29.39 8.60
N ARG A 73 2.71 -29.36 8.25
CA ARG A 73 2.24 -28.77 7.00
C ARG A 73 2.24 -27.23 7.11
N ILE A 74 3.42 -26.64 6.96
CA ILE A 74 3.60 -25.18 6.92
C ILE A 74 3.70 -24.76 5.47
N TYR A 75 2.76 -23.92 5.05
CA TYR A 75 2.73 -23.34 3.71
C TYR A 75 3.13 -21.87 3.80
N VAL A 76 4.03 -21.44 2.94
CA VAL A 76 4.48 -20.06 2.84
C VAL A 76 4.04 -19.51 1.49
N VAL A 77 3.27 -18.43 1.51
CA VAL A 77 2.88 -17.69 0.32
C VAL A 77 3.45 -16.28 0.43
N ILE A 78 4.22 -15.88 -0.55
CA ILE A 78 4.71 -14.51 -0.68
C ILE A 78 4.00 -13.84 -1.86
N THR A 79 3.55 -12.59 -1.69
CA THR A 79 3.12 -11.75 -2.81
C THR A 79 4.21 -10.74 -3.10
N MET A 80 4.50 -10.53 -4.38
CA MET A 80 5.57 -9.63 -4.79
C MET A 80 5.30 -9.09 -6.18
N ARG A 81 5.73 -7.89 -6.44
CA ARG A 81 5.71 -7.30 -7.79
C ARG A 81 6.74 -8.00 -8.67
N SER A 82 6.39 -8.26 -9.93
CA SER A 82 7.24 -8.99 -10.88
C SER A 82 8.58 -8.30 -11.20
N ASP A 83 8.66 -6.98 -11.04
CA ASP A 83 9.89 -6.21 -11.22
C ASP A 83 10.95 -6.49 -10.13
N PHE A 84 10.57 -7.09 -8.99
CA PHE A 84 11.48 -7.49 -7.91
C PHE A 84 11.88 -8.97 -7.91
N VAL A 85 11.39 -9.78 -8.85
CA VAL A 85 11.73 -11.22 -8.91
C VAL A 85 13.25 -11.43 -9.03
N GLY A 86 13.95 -10.58 -9.79
CA GLY A 86 15.41 -10.61 -9.90
C GLY A 86 16.14 -10.36 -8.59
N ASP A 87 15.56 -9.59 -7.67
CA ASP A 87 16.15 -9.28 -6.37
C ASP A 87 16.16 -10.48 -5.42
N CYS A 88 15.35 -11.51 -5.68
CA CYS A 88 15.37 -12.76 -4.93
C CYS A 88 16.74 -13.45 -4.96
N ALA A 89 17.53 -13.23 -6.02
CA ALA A 89 18.87 -13.78 -6.15
C ALA A 89 19.88 -13.26 -5.10
N GLN A 90 19.54 -12.17 -4.39
CA GLN A 90 20.37 -11.67 -3.28
C GLN A 90 20.34 -12.61 -2.06
N PHE A 91 19.32 -13.47 -1.95
CA PHE A 91 19.17 -14.40 -0.85
C PHE A 91 19.32 -15.85 -1.34
N ARG A 92 20.29 -16.54 -0.77
CA ARG A 92 20.57 -17.94 -1.14
C ARG A 92 19.36 -18.84 -0.85
N GLY A 93 18.94 -19.63 -1.85
CA GLY A 93 17.80 -20.56 -1.77
C GLY A 93 16.44 -19.92 -2.05
N LEU A 94 16.32 -18.56 -2.04
CA LEU A 94 15.05 -17.89 -2.31
C LEU A 94 14.72 -17.94 -3.81
N ALA A 95 15.69 -17.69 -4.68
CA ALA A 95 15.46 -17.73 -6.12
C ALA A 95 15.02 -19.13 -6.60
N GLU A 96 15.63 -20.18 -6.03
CA GLU A 96 15.27 -21.56 -6.32
C GLU A 96 13.83 -21.86 -5.87
N ALA A 97 13.48 -21.48 -4.64
CA ALA A 97 12.14 -21.68 -4.11
C ALA A 97 11.06 -20.90 -4.91
N VAL A 98 11.38 -19.68 -5.35
CA VAL A 98 10.50 -18.90 -6.22
C VAL A 98 10.32 -19.61 -7.56
N ASN A 99 11.37 -20.07 -8.21
CA ASN A 99 11.29 -20.77 -9.49
C ASN A 99 10.47 -22.08 -9.42
N GLU A 100 10.45 -22.75 -8.26
CA GLU A 100 9.66 -23.97 -8.05
C GLU A 100 8.18 -23.69 -7.75
N GLY A 101 7.87 -22.52 -7.16
CA GLY A 101 6.54 -22.20 -6.67
C GLY A 101 5.91 -20.95 -7.28
N GLU A 102 6.48 -20.37 -8.35
CA GLU A 102 5.99 -19.15 -8.93
C GLU A 102 4.62 -19.30 -9.60
N TYR A 103 3.72 -18.37 -9.28
CA TYR A 103 2.48 -18.17 -9.99
C TYR A 103 2.36 -16.70 -10.44
N LEU A 104 2.64 -16.45 -11.72
CA LEU A 104 2.53 -15.11 -12.30
C LEU A 104 1.06 -14.73 -12.51
N ILE A 105 0.58 -13.75 -11.76
CA ILE A 105 -0.77 -13.22 -11.91
C ILE A 105 -0.82 -12.33 -13.17
N PRO A 106 -1.62 -12.69 -14.20
CA PRO A 106 -1.71 -11.90 -15.42
C PRO A 106 -2.46 -10.59 -15.16
N ARG A 107 -2.17 -9.57 -15.96
CA ARG A 107 -2.95 -8.32 -15.96
C ARG A 107 -4.41 -8.57 -16.28
N LEU A 108 -5.31 -7.79 -15.70
CA LEU A 108 -6.74 -7.85 -16.00
C LEU A 108 -6.99 -7.59 -17.50
N ASN A 109 -7.67 -8.52 -18.14
CA ASN A 109 -8.17 -8.29 -19.50
C ASN A 109 -9.38 -7.33 -19.50
N ARG A 110 -9.82 -6.89 -20.68
CA ARG A 110 -10.93 -5.93 -20.81
C ARG A 110 -12.22 -6.41 -20.14
N LYS A 111 -12.54 -7.71 -20.20
CA LYS A 111 -13.72 -8.30 -19.56
C LYS A 111 -13.63 -8.25 -18.03
N GLN A 112 -12.45 -8.54 -17.50
CA GLN A 112 -12.18 -8.48 -16.06
C GLN A 112 -12.18 -7.03 -15.55
N ARG A 113 -11.58 -6.08 -16.30
CA ARG A 113 -11.66 -4.64 -16.00
C ARG A 113 -13.11 -4.15 -15.97
N LYS A 114 -13.94 -4.56 -16.94
CA LYS A 114 -15.38 -4.27 -16.95
C LYS A 114 -16.07 -4.79 -15.68
N ALA A 115 -15.81 -6.02 -15.29
CA ALA A 115 -16.37 -6.61 -14.08
C ALA A 115 -15.91 -5.89 -12.81
N ALA A 116 -14.63 -5.50 -12.73
CA ALA A 116 -14.06 -4.74 -11.61
C ALA A 116 -14.66 -3.33 -11.47
N ILE A 117 -15.07 -2.69 -12.57
CA ILE A 117 -15.76 -1.41 -12.57
C ILE A 117 -17.22 -1.56 -12.17
N GLN A 118 -17.94 -2.50 -12.81
CA GLN A 118 -19.39 -2.64 -12.63
C GLN A 118 -19.79 -3.33 -11.31
N GLY A 119 -18.93 -4.24 -10.81
CA GLY A 119 -19.23 -5.03 -9.60
C GLY A 119 -19.51 -4.17 -8.37
N PRO A 120 -18.58 -3.31 -7.96
CA PRO A 120 -18.78 -2.43 -6.79
C PRO A 120 -19.99 -1.50 -6.93
N VAL A 121 -20.23 -0.94 -8.12
CA VAL A 121 -21.38 -0.07 -8.38
C VAL A 121 -22.71 -0.81 -8.17
N LYS A 122 -22.79 -2.06 -8.65
CA LYS A 122 -23.98 -2.91 -8.44
C LYS A 122 -24.18 -3.27 -6.97
N VAL A 123 -23.10 -3.59 -6.25
CA VAL A 123 -23.17 -3.89 -4.81
C VAL A 123 -23.65 -2.66 -4.03
N GLY A 124 -23.23 -1.45 -4.44
CA GLY A 124 -23.74 -0.20 -3.89
C GLY A 124 -25.18 0.15 -4.28
N GLY A 125 -25.87 -0.69 -5.07
CA GLY A 125 -27.25 -0.48 -5.48
C GLY A 125 -27.44 0.53 -6.61
N ALA A 126 -26.37 0.98 -7.27
CA ALA A 126 -26.43 1.96 -8.35
C ALA A 126 -26.24 1.31 -9.73
N GLN A 127 -26.51 2.10 -10.76
CA GLN A 127 -26.27 1.74 -12.16
C GLN A 127 -25.20 2.63 -12.76
N LEU A 128 -24.41 2.08 -13.66
CA LEU A 128 -23.39 2.78 -14.42
C LEU A 128 -23.84 2.91 -15.88
N THR A 129 -23.74 4.11 -16.47
CA THR A 129 -24.04 4.29 -17.90
C THR A 129 -22.99 3.58 -18.76
N ASP A 130 -23.42 3.05 -19.92
CA ASP A 130 -22.48 2.44 -20.87
C ASP A 130 -21.44 3.43 -21.38
N GLN A 131 -21.80 4.71 -21.53
CA GLN A 131 -20.85 5.76 -21.91
C GLN A 131 -19.72 5.92 -20.90
N LEU A 132 -20.03 5.98 -19.59
CA LEU A 132 -19.02 6.06 -18.54
C LEU A 132 -18.17 4.78 -18.48
N LEU A 133 -18.79 3.61 -18.62
CA LEU A 133 -18.07 2.36 -18.67
C LEU A 133 -17.04 2.33 -19.79
N HIS A 134 -17.45 2.71 -21.00
CA HIS A 134 -16.54 2.76 -22.14
C HIS A 134 -15.43 3.80 -21.96
N ARG A 135 -15.77 4.95 -21.40
CA ARG A 135 -14.78 6.00 -21.08
C ARG A 135 -13.73 5.48 -20.09
N LEU A 136 -14.13 4.89 -18.96
CA LEU A 136 -13.24 4.31 -17.96
C LEU A 136 -12.35 3.21 -18.56
N LEU A 137 -12.93 2.30 -19.37
CA LEU A 137 -12.16 1.24 -20.01
C LEU A 137 -11.12 1.74 -21.02
N ASN A 138 -11.33 2.93 -21.59
CA ASN A 138 -10.38 3.55 -22.52
C ASN A 138 -9.33 4.38 -21.77
N ASP A 139 -9.71 5.02 -20.66
CA ASP A 139 -8.81 5.84 -19.85
C ASP A 139 -7.84 4.97 -19.02
N ILE A 140 -8.19 3.70 -18.74
CA ILE A 140 -7.26 2.72 -18.16
C ILE A 140 -6.21 2.38 -19.23
N GLY A 141 -5.05 2.96 -19.14
CA GLY A 141 -3.90 2.62 -19.97
C GLY A 141 -3.32 1.22 -19.66
N ASP A 142 -2.20 0.92 -20.27
CA ASP A 142 -1.47 -0.34 -20.05
C ASP A 142 -0.48 -0.29 -18.87
N ASP A 143 -0.42 0.83 -18.16
CA ASP A 143 0.42 0.99 -16.98
C ASP A 143 -0.13 0.12 -15.82
N PRO A 144 0.69 -0.73 -15.16
CA PRO A 144 0.27 -1.57 -14.06
C PRO A 144 -0.27 -0.78 -12.85
N ASP A 145 0.16 0.47 -12.68
CA ASP A 145 -0.26 1.32 -11.55
C ASP A 145 -1.62 2.01 -11.77
N GLN A 146 -2.29 1.76 -12.87
CA GLN A 146 -3.59 2.39 -13.18
C GLN A 146 -4.76 1.86 -12.35
N LEU A 147 -4.69 0.64 -11.80
CA LEU A 147 -5.80 0.09 -11.01
C LEU A 147 -6.08 0.89 -9.72
N PRO A 148 -5.10 1.28 -8.92
CA PRO A 148 -5.33 2.16 -7.78
C PRO A 148 -5.86 3.53 -8.16
N VAL A 149 -5.39 4.09 -9.28
CA VAL A 149 -5.91 5.37 -9.82
C VAL A 149 -7.36 5.23 -10.26
N LEU A 150 -7.70 4.12 -10.94
CA LEU A 150 -9.08 3.79 -11.30
C LEU A 150 -9.97 3.65 -10.05
N GLN A 151 -9.52 2.89 -9.05
CA GLN A 151 -10.26 2.73 -7.81
C GLN A 151 -10.53 4.07 -7.14
N HIS A 152 -9.52 4.93 -7.08
CA HIS A 152 -9.65 6.27 -6.52
C HIS A 152 -10.64 7.14 -7.33
N ALA A 153 -10.52 7.15 -8.66
CA ALA A 153 -11.43 7.89 -9.53
C ALA A 153 -12.88 7.41 -9.39
N LEU A 154 -13.10 6.08 -9.30
CA LEU A 154 -14.44 5.52 -9.08
C LEU A 154 -15.00 5.91 -7.70
N MET A 155 -14.19 5.85 -6.66
CA MET A 155 -14.58 6.30 -5.32
C MET A 155 -14.98 7.78 -5.32
N ARG A 156 -14.20 8.65 -5.96
CA ARG A 156 -14.52 10.08 -6.10
C ARG A 156 -15.77 10.32 -6.92
N THR A 157 -15.94 9.61 -8.04
CA THR A 157 -17.16 9.68 -8.89
C THR A 157 -18.39 9.28 -8.09
N TRP A 158 -18.28 8.17 -7.33
CA TRP A 158 -19.34 7.73 -6.42
C TRP A 158 -19.66 8.79 -5.36
N SER A 159 -18.66 9.33 -4.68
CA SER A 159 -18.83 10.35 -3.65
C SER A 159 -19.45 11.64 -4.19
N TYR A 160 -19.12 12.01 -5.42
CA TYR A 160 -19.73 13.15 -6.10
C TYR A 160 -21.20 12.90 -6.45
N TRP A 161 -21.49 11.73 -7.03
CA TRP A 161 -22.83 11.30 -7.39
C TRP A 161 -23.73 11.15 -6.16
N SER A 162 -23.26 10.55 -5.07
CA SER A 162 -24.04 10.27 -3.86
C SER A 162 -24.38 11.52 -3.03
N LYS A 163 -23.72 12.65 -3.27
CA LYS A 163 -24.05 13.93 -2.63
C LYS A 163 -25.26 14.64 -3.25
N ASN A 164 -25.66 14.25 -4.47
CA ASN A 164 -26.85 14.78 -5.11
C ASN A 164 -28.08 14.09 -4.50
N GLU A 165 -29.08 14.88 -4.06
CA GLU A 165 -30.26 14.40 -3.37
C GLU A 165 -31.13 13.45 -4.20
N ASP A 166 -31.04 13.50 -5.54
CA ASP A 166 -31.72 12.60 -6.49
C ASP A 166 -30.78 11.49 -6.99
N ASN A 167 -30.48 10.50 -6.13
CA ASN A 167 -29.73 9.29 -6.50
C ASN A 167 -30.49 8.34 -7.48
N THR A 168 -31.47 8.84 -8.21
CA THR A 168 -32.25 8.08 -9.19
C THR A 168 -31.54 7.96 -10.55
N GLU A 169 -30.63 8.87 -10.85
CA GLU A 169 -29.87 8.84 -12.08
C GLU A 169 -28.67 7.87 -12.00
N PRO A 170 -28.36 7.13 -13.08
CA PRO A 170 -27.17 6.29 -13.09
C PRO A 170 -25.87 7.13 -13.06
N LEU A 171 -24.79 6.53 -12.54
CA LEU A 171 -23.46 7.14 -12.62
C LEU A 171 -23.11 7.38 -14.10
N GLY A 172 -22.96 8.65 -14.48
CA GLY A 172 -22.70 9.08 -15.85
C GLY A 172 -21.35 9.79 -16.00
N VAL A 173 -21.03 10.11 -17.24
CA VAL A 173 -19.79 10.81 -17.64
C VAL A 173 -19.66 12.16 -16.94
N LEU A 174 -20.76 12.88 -16.73
CA LEU A 174 -20.75 14.19 -16.06
C LEU A 174 -20.18 14.11 -14.62
N HIS A 175 -20.54 13.07 -13.87
CA HIS A 175 -20.01 12.88 -12.52
C HIS A 175 -18.50 12.58 -12.53
N TYR A 176 -18.05 11.83 -13.54
CA TYR A 176 -16.65 11.49 -13.74
C TYR A 176 -15.81 12.70 -14.19
N GLU A 177 -16.35 13.54 -15.07
CA GLU A 177 -15.69 14.78 -15.52
C GLU A 177 -15.62 15.82 -14.40
N ALA A 178 -16.65 15.88 -13.53
CA ALA A 178 -16.66 16.80 -12.39
C ALA A 178 -15.50 16.56 -11.41
N ILE A 179 -15.01 15.32 -11.30
CA ILE A 179 -13.86 14.98 -10.45
C ILE A 179 -12.51 15.06 -11.20
N GLY A 180 -12.50 15.55 -12.43
CA GLY A 180 -11.31 15.68 -13.27
C GLY A 180 -10.90 14.42 -14.02
N GLY A 181 -11.75 13.38 -14.05
CA GLY A 181 -11.44 12.10 -14.67
C GLY A 181 -10.29 11.38 -14.00
N MET A 182 -9.81 10.28 -14.61
CA MET A 182 -8.75 9.44 -14.04
C MET A 182 -7.42 10.18 -13.87
N GLU A 183 -7.10 11.08 -14.81
CA GLU A 183 -5.81 11.79 -14.81
C GLU A 183 -5.64 12.75 -13.63
N ARG A 184 -6.71 13.42 -13.20
CA ARG A 184 -6.65 14.51 -12.23
C ARG A 184 -7.34 14.21 -10.90
N ALA A 185 -8.22 13.21 -10.84
CA ALA A 185 -9.02 12.91 -9.63
C ALA A 185 -8.18 12.78 -8.36
N LEU A 186 -7.05 12.07 -8.43
CA LEU A 186 -6.17 11.86 -7.28
C LEU A 186 -5.43 13.15 -6.90
N SER A 187 -4.86 13.87 -7.89
CA SER A 187 -4.13 15.12 -7.66
C SER A 187 -5.05 16.22 -7.12
N GLN A 188 -6.24 16.38 -7.71
CA GLN A 188 -7.23 17.35 -7.23
C GLN A 188 -7.69 17.04 -5.81
N HIS A 189 -7.96 15.77 -5.51
CA HIS A 189 -8.36 15.38 -4.17
C HIS A 189 -7.27 15.68 -3.13
N ALA A 190 -6.02 15.36 -3.44
CA ALA A 190 -4.90 15.68 -2.55
C ALA A 190 -4.72 17.20 -2.37
N ASP A 191 -4.91 17.99 -3.43
CA ASP A 191 -4.86 19.46 -3.37
C ASP A 191 -6.08 20.03 -2.60
N GLU A 192 -7.29 19.45 -2.72
CA GLU A 192 -8.46 19.80 -1.91
C GLU A 192 -8.16 19.59 -0.41
N VAL A 193 -7.64 18.41 -0.05
CA VAL A 193 -7.26 18.09 1.33
C VAL A 193 -6.18 19.04 1.87
N LEU A 194 -5.21 19.40 1.02
CA LEU A 194 -4.18 20.40 1.37
C LEU A 194 -4.78 21.78 1.57
N ALA A 195 -5.78 22.16 0.78
CA ALA A 195 -6.44 23.45 0.88
C ALA A 195 -7.22 23.62 2.20
N ASP A 196 -7.69 22.51 2.80
CA ASP A 196 -8.36 22.51 4.11
C ASP A 196 -7.42 22.78 5.30
N ALA A 197 -6.12 23.01 5.05
CA ALA A 197 -5.18 23.42 6.09
C ALA A 197 -5.57 24.77 6.69
N HIS A 198 -5.52 24.87 8.04
CA HIS A 198 -6.01 26.05 8.78
C HIS A 198 -5.11 27.28 8.62
N SER A 199 -3.86 27.11 8.17
CA SER A 199 -2.90 28.20 8.02
C SER A 199 -1.84 27.89 6.93
N GLU A 200 -1.15 28.92 6.46
CA GLU A 200 0.00 28.75 5.58
C GLU A 200 1.17 28.05 6.25
N GLU A 201 1.27 28.12 7.58
CA GLU A 201 2.24 27.36 8.37
C GLU A 201 1.94 25.87 8.32
N GLU A 202 0.68 25.48 8.53
CA GLU A 202 0.24 24.09 8.45
C GLU A 202 0.42 23.51 7.02
N LYS A 203 0.24 24.31 5.97
CA LYS A 203 0.57 23.90 4.60
C LYS A 203 2.07 23.64 4.40
N ARG A 204 2.92 24.49 5.00
CA ARG A 204 4.38 24.29 4.98
C ARG A 204 4.77 23.01 5.71
N ASP A 205 4.17 22.75 6.86
CA ASP A 205 4.45 21.56 7.64
C ASP A 205 3.92 20.30 6.95
N THR A 206 2.75 20.37 6.32
CA THR A 206 2.25 19.30 5.44
C THR A 206 3.25 18.99 4.33
N ARG A 207 3.78 20.01 3.65
CA ARG A 207 4.82 19.83 2.65
C ARG A 207 6.05 19.13 3.24
N ARG A 208 6.52 19.52 4.42
CA ARG A 208 7.69 18.91 5.09
C ARG A 208 7.42 17.44 5.46
N VAL A 209 6.21 17.13 5.94
CA VAL A 209 5.78 15.75 6.23
C VAL A 209 5.90 14.92 4.96
N PHE A 210 5.30 15.35 3.84
CA PHE A 210 5.36 14.60 2.59
C PHE A 210 6.76 14.50 2.00
N GLN A 211 7.61 15.54 2.13
CA GLN A 211 9.02 15.47 1.75
C GLN A 211 9.81 14.47 2.61
N ALA A 212 9.48 14.34 3.89
CA ALA A 212 10.16 13.41 4.80
C ALA A 212 9.81 11.93 4.51
N ILE A 213 8.55 11.67 4.10
CA ILE A 213 8.07 10.31 3.78
C ILE A 213 8.26 9.92 2.29
N THR A 214 8.93 10.79 1.51
CA THR A 214 9.24 10.55 0.09
C THR A 214 10.70 10.81 -0.20
N GLU A 215 11.25 10.05 -1.11
CA GLU A 215 12.61 10.23 -1.60
C GLU A 215 12.62 10.18 -3.14
N LYS A 216 13.53 10.93 -3.75
CA LYS A 216 13.71 10.92 -5.20
C LYS A 216 14.57 9.74 -5.59
N GLY A 217 14.00 8.77 -6.31
CA GLY A 217 14.74 7.64 -6.86
C GLY A 217 15.64 8.04 -8.03
N GLY A 218 16.63 7.22 -8.31
CA GLY A 218 17.61 7.46 -9.40
C GLY A 218 17.01 7.53 -10.81
N ASP A 219 15.80 6.99 -11.00
CA ASP A 219 15.02 7.00 -12.26
C ASP A 219 13.92 8.09 -12.30
N ASN A 220 14.00 9.09 -11.43
CA ASN A 220 12.98 10.12 -11.24
C ASN A 220 11.62 9.62 -10.72
N ARG A 221 11.52 8.35 -10.31
CA ARG A 221 10.33 7.82 -9.63
C ARG A 221 10.46 8.10 -8.14
N GLY A 222 9.38 8.62 -7.54
CA GLY A 222 9.34 8.79 -6.10
C GLY A 222 9.42 7.43 -5.40
N ILE A 223 10.22 7.36 -4.34
CA ILE A 223 10.35 6.19 -3.46
C ILE A 223 9.69 6.54 -2.14
N ARG A 224 8.89 5.61 -1.58
CA ARG A 224 8.33 5.75 -0.24
C ARG A 224 9.46 5.65 0.80
N ARG A 225 9.42 6.54 1.78
CA ARG A 225 10.32 6.53 2.94
C ARG A 225 9.48 6.48 4.22
N PRO A 226 9.05 5.29 4.67
CA PRO A 226 8.30 5.15 5.90
C PRO A 226 9.06 5.80 7.06
N THR A 227 8.43 6.75 7.77
CA THR A 227 9.09 7.57 8.80
C THR A 227 8.27 7.54 10.08
N ARG A 228 8.91 7.46 11.24
CA ARG A 228 8.21 7.48 12.53
C ARG A 228 7.63 8.87 12.82
N LEU A 229 6.45 8.90 13.46
CA LEU A 229 5.79 10.16 13.83
C LEU A 229 6.69 11.08 14.65
N GLY A 230 7.44 10.54 15.63
CA GLY A 230 8.38 11.33 16.43
C GLY A 230 9.51 11.95 15.60
N GLU A 231 9.96 11.29 14.54
CA GLU A 231 10.94 11.84 13.59
C GLU A 231 10.30 12.93 12.72
N LEU A 232 9.05 12.75 12.28
CA LEU A 232 8.31 13.79 11.55
C LEU A 232 8.14 15.06 12.36
N CYS A 233 7.85 14.96 13.66
CA CYS A 233 7.78 16.11 14.56
C CYS A 233 9.14 16.85 14.63
N GLN A 234 10.25 16.13 14.66
CA GLN A 234 11.58 16.74 14.66
C GLN A 234 11.91 17.42 13.32
N ILE A 235 11.56 16.81 12.20
CA ILE A 235 11.81 17.33 10.85
C ILE A 235 10.97 18.58 10.57
N THR A 236 9.69 18.57 10.96
CA THR A 236 8.80 19.70 10.77
C THR A 236 9.08 20.85 11.74
N GLY A 237 9.50 20.52 12.95
CA GLY A 237 9.59 21.45 14.08
C GLY A 237 8.23 21.83 14.67
N ALA A 238 7.13 21.22 14.17
CA ALA A 238 5.79 21.40 14.66
C ALA A 238 5.53 20.53 15.91
N ASP A 239 4.57 20.95 16.73
CA ASP A 239 4.16 20.17 17.88
C ASP A 239 3.44 18.87 17.45
N HIS A 240 3.40 17.92 18.36
CA HIS A 240 2.87 16.58 18.13
C HIS A 240 1.40 16.59 17.67
N GLU A 241 0.56 17.47 18.25
CA GLU A 241 -0.86 17.56 17.90
C GLU A 241 -1.05 18.10 16.48
N THR A 242 -0.23 19.06 16.08
CA THR A 242 -0.26 19.62 14.72
C THR A 242 0.16 18.57 13.70
N VAL A 243 1.22 17.79 13.94
CA VAL A 243 1.64 16.73 13.01
C VAL A 243 0.58 15.62 12.93
N ILE A 244 -0.01 15.19 14.04
CA ILE A 244 -1.14 14.24 14.03
C ILE A 244 -2.30 14.79 13.22
N ARG A 245 -2.72 16.03 13.44
CA ARG A 245 -3.84 16.65 12.71
C ARG A 245 -3.56 16.69 11.20
N ILE A 246 -2.33 16.99 10.78
CA ILE A 246 -1.92 16.93 9.38
C ILE A 246 -2.08 15.51 8.84
N ILE A 247 -1.54 14.52 9.52
CA ILE A 247 -1.59 13.12 9.09
C ILE A 247 -3.02 12.62 9.04
N ASP A 248 -3.83 12.90 10.08
CA ASP A 248 -5.22 12.46 10.17
C ASP A 248 -6.07 12.99 9.02
N ARG A 249 -5.82 14.21 8.56
CA ARG A 249 -6.52 14.79 7.40
C ARG A 249 -6.32 13.95 6.12
N PHE A 250 -5.15 13.33 5.95
CA PHE A 250 -4.82 12.51 4.78
C PHE A 250 -5.12 11.02 4.95
N ARG A 251 -5.71 10.59 6.08
CA ARG A 251 -6.07 9.19 6.34
C ARG A 251 -7.52 8.96 6.75
N VAL A 252 -8.38 10.00 6.69
CA VAL A 252 -9.82 9.86 6.95
C VAL A 252 -10.50 8.96 5.90
N PRO A 253 -11.66 8.34 6.24
CA PRO A 253 -12.43 7.56 5.27
C PRO A 253 -12.70 8.35 3.99
N GLY A 254 -12.42 7.75 2.84
CA GLY A 254 -12.51 8.40 1.53
C GLY A 254 -11.28 9.20 1.12
N CYS A 255 -10.32 9.43 2.05
CA CYS A 255 -9.04 10.07 1.79
C CYS A 255 -7.92 9.23 2.44
N THR A 256 -7.66 8.05 1.91
CA THR A 256 -6.67 7.11 2.43
C THR A 256 -5.32 7.30 1.72
N PHE A 257 -4.72 8.49 1.82
CA PHE A 257 -3.43 8.78 1.21
C PHE A 257 -2.25 8.38 2.10
N LEU A 258 -2.47 8.36 3.42
CA LEU A 258 -1.46 7.98 4.41
C LEU A 258 -1.88 6.75 5.22
N MET A 259 -0.88 6.02 5.69
CA MET A 259 -0.99 4.87 6.58
C MET A 259 -0.31 5.20 7.93
N PRO A 260 -0.72 4.54 9.01
CA PRO A 260 -1.77 3.51 9.13
C PRO A 260 -3.19 4.07 8.98
N PRO A 261 -4.22 3.20 8.84
CA PRO A 261 -5.63 3.62 8.76
C PRO A 261 -6.06 4.48 9.96
N ASN A 262 -7.11 5.28 9.78
CA ASN A 262 -7.56 6.26 10.78
C ASN A 262 -7.97 5.66 12.13
N GLU A 263 -8.36 4.38 12.14
CA GLU A 263 -8.73 3.63 13.36
C GLU A 263 -7.53 3.35 14.28
N VAL A 264 -6.31 3.45 13.75
CA VAL A 264 -5.07 3.23 14.52
C VAL A 264 -4.65 4.53 15.20
N ALA A 265 -4.57 4.51 16.53
CA ALA A 265 -4.06 5.64 17.30
C ALA A 265 -2.57 5.87 16.99
N LEU A 266 -2.20 7.12 16.77
CA LEU A 266 -0.83 7.50 16.47
C LEU A 266 -0.02 7.71 17.77
N THR A 267 1.19 7.14 17.79
CA THR A 267 2.20 7.32 18.84
C THR A 267 3.53 7.73 18.19
N ASN A 268 4.49 8.19 18.97
CA ASN A 268 5.82 8.56 18.45
C ASN A 268 6.50 7.45 17.64
N ASP A 269 6.23 6.18 17.97
CA ASP A 269 6.79 5.02 17.29
C ASP A 269 5.99 4.57 16.08
N THR A 270 4.80 5.16 15.85
CA THR A 270 3.97 4.83 14.71
C THR A 270 4.68 5.24 13.43
N VAL A 271 4.82 4.30 12.50
CA VAL A 271 5.39 4.53 11.18
C VAL A 271 4.32 5.10 10.26
N ILE A 272 4.58 6.26 9.69
CA ILE A 272 3.74 6.93 8.71
C ILE A 272 4.30 6.65 7.32
N ASP A 273 3.45 6.23 6.41
CA ASP A 273 3.81 5.92 5.02
C ASP A 273 2.72 6.38 4.05
N ILE A 274 3.08 6.49 2.79
CA ILE A 274 2.13 6.72 1.70
C ILE A 274 1.42 5.41 1.39
N SER A 275 0.09 5.44 1.32
CA SER A 275 -0.72 4.24 1.08
C SER A 275 -0.45 3.58 -0.27
N HIS A 276 -0.18 4.38 -1.31
CA HIS A 276 0.11 3.87 -2.65
C HIS A 276 1.06 4.78 -3.44
N GLU A 277 2.01 4.17 -4.15
CA GLU A 277 3.01 4.89 -4.97
C GLU A 277 2.41 5.80 -6.03
N SER A 278 1.19 5.52 -6.50
CA SER A 278 0.46 6.36 -7.46
C SER A 278 0.35 7.81 -7.00
N LEU A 279 0.24 8.06 -5.67
CA LEU A 279 0.19 9.42 -5.13
C LEU A 279 1.43 10.22 -5.53
N MET A 280 2.62 9.64 -5.37
CA MET A 280 3.90 10.30 -5.73
C MET A 280 4.03 10.54 -7.24
N ARG A 281 3.41 9.65 -8.04
CA ARG A 281 3.48 9.73 -9.51
C ARG A 281 2.46 10.70 -10.12
N VAL A 282 1.33 10.92 -9.46
CA VAL A 282 0.19 11.65 -10.01
C VAL A 282 -0.01 13.00 -9.34
N TRP A 283 0.24 13.14 -8.03
CA TRP A 283 0.04 14.40 -7.33
C TRP A 283 1.05 15.46 -7.76
N VAL A 284 0.58 16.46 -8.51
CA VAL A 284 1.43 17.49 -9.10
C VAL A 284 2.16 18.33 -8.06
N SER A 285 1.48 18.68 -6.96
CA SER A 285 2.10 19.45 -5.88
C SER A 285 3.24 18.69 -5.21
N LEU A 286 3.04 17.38 -4.92
CA LEU A 286 4.08 16.54 -4.34
C LEU A 286 5.31 16.41 -5.24
N LYS A 287 5.10 16.21 -6.55
CA LYS A 287 6.19 16.16 -7.54
C LYS A 287 7.06 17.41 -7.58
N ARG A 288 6.47 18.58 -7.27
CA ARG A 288 7.23 19.85 -7.21
C ARG A 288 7.98 20.02 -5.89
N TRP A 289 7.55 19.33 -4.85
CA TRP A 289 8.17 19.41 -3.52
C TRP A 289 9.41 18.52 -3.39
N VAL A 290 9.42 17.37 -4.07
CA VAL A 290 10.49 16.36 -4.10
C VAL A 290 11.33 16.49 -5.38
#